data_9e3e1b4d12fd3ac6b2a9e34068dfbc68
#
_entry.id   9e3e1b4d12fd3ac6b2a9e34068dfbc68
#
_cell.length_a   1.000
_cell.length_b   1.000
_cell.length_c   1.000
_cell.angle_alpha   90.00
_cell.angle_beta   90.00
_cell.angle_gamma   90.00
#
_symmetry.space_group_name_H-M   'P 1'
#
loop_
_entity.id
_entity.type
_entity.pdbx_description
1 polymer ?
#
loop_
_entity_poly.entity_id
_entity_poly.type
_entity_poly.pdbx_seq_one_letter_code
_entity_poly.pdbx_strand_id
1 'polypeptide(L)'
;MRALTYHGAEDVRVETVADPIIQEPDDIILRVTATAICGSDLHLYRGKIPKTEHGDIFGHEFMGIVEEVGPAVTAVKKGDRVIVPFVIACGDCFFCQLDLTAACETTNTGRGAIINKKQIPPGAALFGYSHLYGGGTGRASRICSRTKSQ
;
A
#
# COMPACT_ATOMS: atom_id res chain seq x y z
N MET A 1 0.37 10.36 13.78
CA MET A 1 0.89 11.02 12.57
C MET A 1 -0.19 11.84 11.87
N ARG A 2 0.20 12.77 10.93
CA ARG A 2 -0.77 13.45 10.07
C ARG A 2 -1.00 12.63 8.80
N ALA A 3 -2.27 12.46 8.41
CA ALA A 3 -2.62 11.72 7.20
C ALA A 3 -3.75 12.44 6.44
N LEU A 4 -3.84 12.19 5.13
CA LEU A 4 -4.96 12.61 4.30
C LEU A 4 -6.02 11.50 4.33
N THR A 5 -7.17 11.77 4.93
CA THR A 5 -8.23 10.79 5.17
C THR A 5 -9.47 11.09 4.32
N TYR A 6 -10.14 10.03 3.86
CA TYR A 6 -11.37 10.11 3.08
C TYR A 6 -12.60 10.16 3.98
N HIS A 7 -13.51 11.11 3.73
CA HIS A 7 -14.76 11.28 4.46
C HIS A 7 -16.00 11.12 3.57
N GLY A 8 -15.81 11.02 2.27
CA GLY A 8 -16.86 10.91 1.27
C GLY A 8 -16.42 11.48 -0.07
N ALA A 9 -17.26 11.36 -1.08
CA ALA A 9 -16.96 11.94 -2.39
C ALA A 9 -16.73 13.45 -2.26
N GLU A 10 -15.60 13.93 -2.78
CA GLU A 10 -15.14 15.31 -2.75
C GLU A 10 -14.84 15.88 -1.35
N ASP A 11 -14.77 14.99 -0.34
CA ASP A 11 -14.41 15.35 1.03
C ASP A 11 -13.21 14.51 1.52
N VAL A 12 -12.02 15.13 1.51
CA VAL A 12 -10.78 14.57 2.09
C VAL A 12 -10.20 15.60 3.06
N ARG A 13 -9.64 15.11 4.17
CA ARG A 13 -9.19 15.97 5.28
C ARG A 13 -7.81 15.55 5.74
N VAL A 14 -7.03 16.54 6.21
CA VAL A 14 -5.75 16.25 6.88
C VAL A 14 -6.01 16.15 8.37
N GLU A 15 -5.88 14.95 8.91
CA GLU A 15 -6.18 14.63 10.31
C GLU A 15 -4.99 13.99 11.02
N THR A 16 -5.06 14.02 12.35
CA THR A 16 -4.14 13.25 13.20
C THR A 16 -4.71 11.85 13.39
N VAL A 17 -3.98 10.85 12.92
CA VAL A 17 -4.29 9.43 13.09
C VAL A 17 -3.25 8.77 13.97
N ALA A 18 -3.51 7.55 14.44
CA ALA A 18 -2.54 6.77 15.20
C ALA A 18 -1.22 6.60 14.41
N ASP A 19 -0.10 6.60 15.11
CA ASP A 19 1.18 6.27 14.50
C ASP A 19 1.22 4.78 14.15
N PRO A 20 1.89 4.40 13.03
CA PRO A 20 2.07 3.00 12.66
C PRO A 20 2.98 2.30 13.67
N ILE A 21 2.75 1.01 13.86
CA ILE A 21 3.61 0.14 14.67
C ILE A 21 3.99 -1.10 13.86
N ILE A 22 5.15 -1.70 14.15
CA ILE A 22 5.53 -3.00 13.60
C ILE A 22 4.53 -4.04 14.12
N GLN A 23 3.82 -4.71 13.23
CA GLN A 23 2.86 -5.77 13.54
C GLN A 23 3.39 -7.14 13.14
N GLU A 24 4.04 -7.21 11.98
CA GLU A 24 4.60 -8.43 11.44
C GLU A 24 6.14 -8.35 11.39
N PRO A 25 6.84 -9.49 11.45
CA PRO A 25 8.30 -9.50 11.47
C PRO A 25 8.96 -8.88 10.22
N ASP A 26 8.27 -8.80 9.10
CA ASP A 26 8.72 -8.26 7.82
C ASP A 26 8.24 -6.83 7.54
N ASP A 27 7.63 -6.17 8.52
CA ASP A 27 7.19 -4.79 8.42
C ASP A 27 8.35 -3.80 8.53
N ILE A 28 8.19 -2.63 7.89
CA ILE A 28 9.06 -1.47 8.08
C ILE A 28 8.24 -0.19 8.33
N ILE A 29 8.76 0.71 9.13
CA ILE A 29 8.18 2.04 9.35
C ILE A 29 9.05 3.07 8.64
N LEU A 30 8.40 3.92 7.84
CA LEU A 30 9.03 4.99 7.09
C LEU A 30 8.60 6.36 7.60
N ARG A 31 9.56 7.25 7.75
CA ARG A 31 9.31 8.69 7.80
C ARG A 31 9.23 9.23 6.37
N VAL A 32 8.02 9.48 5.91
CA VAL A 32 7.78 10.00 4.55
C VAL A 32 8.43 11.37 4.38
N THR A 33 9.22 11.53 3.32
CA THR A 33 9.92 12.78 2.98
C THR A 33 9.38 13.46 1.73
N ALA A 34 8.75 12.70 0.84
CA ALA A 34 8.07 13.22 -0.34
C ALA A 34 6.95 12.26 -0.75
N THR A 35 5.91 12.79 -1.33
CA THR A 35 4.80 12.06 -1.93
C THR A 35 4.33 12.78 -3.18
N ALA A 36 3.68 12.06 -4.10
CA ALA A 36 3.04 12.61 -5.28
C ALA A 36 1.52 12.42 -5.20
N ILE A 37 0.79 13.20 -5.98
CA ILE A 37 -0.64 13.02 -6.23
C ILE A 37 -0.78 12.46 -7.64
N CYS A 38 -1.33 11.26 -7.75
CA CYS A 38 -1.59 10.59 -9.00
C CYS A 38 -3.00 10.92 -9.54
N GLY A 39 -3.20 10.74 -10.85
CA GLY A 39 -4.54 10.85 -11.44
C GLY A 39 -5.55 9.85 -10.85
N SER A 40 -5.10 8.71 -10.33
CA SER A 40 -5.96 7.72 -9.66
C SER A 40 -6.51 8.20 -8.31
N ASP A 41 -5.79 9.09 -7.59
CA ASP A 41 -6.29 9.72 -6.36
C ASP A 41 -7.53 10.56 -6.64
N LEU A 42 -7.62 11.19 -7.81
CA LEU A 42 -8.80 11.94 -8.22
C LEU A 42 -10.04 11.05 -8.43
N HIS A 43 -9.84 9.78 -8.80
CA HIS A 43 -10.95 8.83 -8.90
C HIS A 43 -11.45 8.42 -7.50
N LEU A 44 -10.54 8.21 -6.56
CA LEU A 44 -10.88 7.99 -5.14
C LEU A 44 -11.62 9.22 -4.58
N TYR A 45 -11.05 10.40 -4.73
CA TYR A 45 -11.63 11.68 -4.28
C TYR A 45 -13.06 11.88 -4.78
N ARG A 46 -13.32 11.57 -6.06
CA ARG A 46 -14.64 11.70 -6.68
C ARG A 46 -15.60 10.53 -6.38
N GLY A 47 -15.23 9.61 -5.49
CA GLY A 47 -16.05 8.46 -5.12
C GLY A 47 -16.30 7.46 -6.25
N LYS A 48 -15.44 7.43 -7.28
CA LYS A 48 -15.59 6.54 -8.44
C LYS A 48 -15.05 5.13 -8.22
N ILE A 49 -14.24 4.94 -7.18
CA ILE A 49 -13.65 3.65 -6.86
C ILE A 49 -14.49 2.96 -5.79
N PRO A 50 -14.97 1.73 -6.07
CA PRO A 50 -15.74 0.97 -5.11
C PRO A 50 -14.93 0.65 -3.84
N LYS A 51 -15.65 0.50 -2.70
CA LYS A 51 -15.05 0.16 -1.40
C LYS A 51 -13.99 1.14 -0.91
N THR A 52 -14.11 2.42 -1.28
CA THR A 52 -13.43 3.49 -0.56
C THR A 52 -14.30 3.82 0.65
N GLU A 53 -13.73 3.70 1.84
CA GLU A 53 -14.44 3.78 3.11
C GLU A 53 -14.02 5.02 3.90
N HIS A 54 -14.91 5.50 4.76
CA HIS A 54 -14.62 6.62 5.65
C HIS A 54 -13.41 6.28 6.55
N GLY A 55 -12.44 7.19 6.60
CA GLY A 55 -11.20 6.99 7.35
C GLY A 55 -10.06 6.38 6.55
N ASP A 56 -10.30 5.98 5.28
CA ASP A 56 -9.20 5.51 4.42
C ASP A 56 -8.14 6.59 4.27
N ILE A 57 -6.88 6.19 4.41
CA ILE A 57 -5.72 7.06 4.22
C ILE A 57 -5.30 7.00 2.76
N PHE A 58 -5.22 8.15 2.10
CA PHE A 58 -4.80 8.28 0.72
C PHE A 58 -3.30 8.53 0.60
N GLY A 59 -2.74 8.06 -0.51
CA GLY A 59 -1.35 8.24 -0.90
C GLY A 59 -0.66 6.92 -1.15
N HIS A 60 -0.28 6.67 -2.41
CA HIS A 60 0.31 5.42 -2.87
C HIS A 60 1.62 5.62 -3.64
N GLU A 61 2.09 6.85 -3.74
CA GLU A 61 3.35 7.21 -4.42
C GLU A 61 4.21 8.03 -3.47
N PHE A 62 4.99 7.37 -2.63
CA PHE A 62 5.79 8.04 -1.60
C PHE A 62 7.20 7.48 -1.49
N MET A 63 8.07 8.30 -0.91
CA MET A 63 9.42 7.93 -0.53
C MET A 63 9.72 8.42 0.89
N GLY A 64 10.68 7.78 1.53
CA GLY A 64 11.02 8.13 2.91
C GLY A 64 12.35 7.57 3.37
N ILE A 65 12.61 7.80 4.63
CA ILE A 65 13.74 7.23 5.38
C ILE A 65 13.19 6.14 6.28
N VAL A 66 13.84 4.98 6.27
CA VAL A 66 13.51 3.86 7.16
C VAL A 66 13.81 4.26 8.60
N GLU A 67 12.80 4.27 9.47
CA GLU A 67 12.93 4.58 10.89
C GLU A 67 13.00 3.33 11.76
N GLU A 68 12.25 2.29 11.39
CA GLU A 68 12.21 1.04 12.11
C GLU A 68 12.02 -0.13 11.14
N VAL A 69 12.58 -1.29 11.47
CA VAL A 69 12.47 -2.53 10.70
C VAL A 69 12.11 -3.68 11.62
N GLY A 70 11.24 -4.56 11.16
CA GLY A 70 10.94 -5.82 11.83
C GLY A 70 12.13 -6.79 11.75
N PRO A 71 12.17 -7.81 12.63
CA PRO A 71 13.32 -8.71 12.76
C PRO A 71 13.58 -9.60 11.54
N ALA A 72 12.61 -9.80 10.67
CA ALA A 72 12.78 -10.59 9.44
C ALA A 72 13.18 -9.74 8.21
N VAL A 73 13.27 -8.42 8.37
CA VAL A 73 13.68 -7.52 7.28
C VAL A 73 15.17 -7.60 7.05
N THR A 74 15.60 -8.00 5.85
CA THR A 74 17.01 -8.13 5.47
C THR A 74 17.42 -7.19 4.32
N ALA A 75 16.45 -6.68 3.55
CA ALA A 75 16.70 -5.93 2.33
C ALA A 75 17.06 -4.46 2.57
N VAL A 76 16.63 -3.90 3.70
CA VAL A 76 16.85 -2.49 4.08
C VAL A 76 17.14 -2.39 5.56
N LYS A 77 17.72 -1.27 6.00
CA LYS A 77 18.04 -0.98 7.39
C LYS A 77 17.63 0.45 7.77
N LYS A 78 17.54 0.72 9.05
CA LYS A 78 17.31 2.07 9.58
C LYS A 78 18.27 3.08 8.99
N GLY A 79 17.73 4.19 8.49
CA GLY A 79 18.46 5.27 7.85
C GLY A 79 18.49 5.19 6.32
N ASP A 80 18.14 4.07 5.73
CA ASP A 80 18.09 3.95 4.27
C ASP A 80 16.99 4.82 3.67
N ARG A 81 17.27 5.41 2.50
CA ARG A 81 16.26 6.13 1.70
C ARG A 81 15.65 5.16 0.71
N VAL A 82 14.33 5.06 0.72
CA VAL A 82 13.59 4.13 -0.12
C VAL A 82 12.44 4.81 -0.85
N ILE A 83 12.15 4.31 -2.04
CA ILE A 83 10.94 4.63 -2.80
C ILE A 83 10.02 3.42 -2.67
N VAL A 84 8.75 3.66 -2.35
CA VAL A 84 7.76 2.59 -2.17
C VAL A 84 6.90 2.50 -3.43
N PRO A 85 6.96 1.36 -4.14
CA PRO A 85 6.04 1.12 -5.24
C PRO A 85 4.61 0.96 -4.69
N PHE A 86 3.61 1.41 -5.44
CA PHE A 86 2.21 1.33 -5.01
C PHE A 86 1.68 -0.12 -4.90
N VAL A 87 2.31 -1.07 -5.58
CA VAL A 87 1.96 -2.50 -5.53
C VAL A 87 2.62 -3.16 -4.33
N ILE A 88 1.82 -3.87 -3.53
CA ILE A 88 2.32 -4.68 -2.43
C ILE A 88 2.54 -6.11 -2.94
N ALA A 89 3.79 -6.57 -2.98
CA ALA A 89 4.16 -7.89 -3.48
C ALA A 89 4.98 -8.66 -2.45
N CYS A 90 4.76 -9.98 -2.34
CA CYS A 90 5.46 -10.81 -1.36
C CYS A 90 6.90 -11.19 -1.78
N GLY A 91 7.22 -11.12 -3.07
CA GLY A 91 8.53 -11.50 -3.60
C GLY A 91 8.72 -13.01 -3.89
N ASP A 92 7.89 -13.89 -3.33
CA ASP A 92 8.15 -15.34 -3.30
C ASP A 92 7.12 -16.19 -4.04
N CYS A 93 5.90 -15.68 -4.31
CA CYS A 93 4.89 -16.45 -5.04
C CYS A 93 5.27 -16.62 -6.52
N PHE A 94 4.57 -17.52 -7.20
CA PHE A 94 4.82 -17.84 -8.61
C PHE A 94 4.95 -16.59 -9.50
N PHE A 95 4.00 -15.65 -9.38
CA PHE A 95 4.03 -14.43 -10.17
C PHE A 95 5.18 -13.50 -9.81
N CYS A 96 5.49 -13.36 -8.52
CA CYS A 96 6.62 -12.53 -8.08
C CYS A 96 7.96 -13.05 -8.58
N GLN A 97 8.13 -14.39 -8.62
CA GLN A 97 9.35 -15.00 -9.15
C GLN A 97 9.54 -14.76 -10.66
N LEU A 98 8.45 -14.51 -11.38
CA LEU A 98 8.46 -14.15 -12.80
C LEU A 98 8.51 -12.61 -13.03
N ASP A 99 8.78 -11.81 -12.01
CA ASP A 99 8.75 -10.34 -12.03
C ASP A 99 7.34 -9.74 -12.36
N LEU A 100 6.28 -10.53 -12.24
CA LEU A 100 4.88 -10.14 -12.44
C LEU A 100 4.23 -9.71 -11.11
N THR A 101 4.86 -8.78 -10.39
CA THR A 101 4.48 -8.38 -9.03
C THR A 101 3.05 -7.86 -8.91
N ALA A 102 2.52 -7.21 -9.95
CA ALA A 102 1.13 -6.75 -9.99
C ALA A 102 0.09 -7.89 -9.94
N ALA A 103 0.50 -9.12 -10.18
CA ALA A 103 -0.33 -10.32 -10.09
C ALA A 103 -0.05 -11.13 -8.82
N CYS A 104 0.61 -10.55 -7.81
CA CYS A 104 0.96 -11.23 -6.57
C CYS A 104 -0.24 -11.94 -5.95
N GLU A 105 -0.14 -13.26 -5.78
CA GLU A 105 -1.23 -14.06 -5.22
C GLU A 105 -1.36 -13.89 -3.71
N THR A 106 -0.26 -13.71 -3.02
CA THR A 106 -0.21 -13.63 -1.55
C THR A 106 -0.92 -12.38 -1.03
N THR A 107 -0.74 -11.25 -1.72
CA THR A 107 -1.33 -9.97 -1.31
C THR A 107 -2.69 -9.71 -1.95
N ASN A 108 -3.12 -10.56 -2.90
CA ASN A 108 -4.41 -10.44 -3.56
C ASN A 108 -5.56 -10.79 -2.60
N THR A 109 -6.22 -9.77 -2.06
CA THR A 109 -7.36 -9.92 -1.16
C THR A 109 -8.70 -10.11 -1.89
N GLY A 110 -8.73 -9.86 -3.20
CA GLY A 110 -9.91 -9.99 -4.06
C GLY A 110 -10.07 -11.37 -4.71
N ARG A 111 -9.23 -12.35 -4.39
CA ARG A 111 -9.25 -13.67 -5.00
C ARG A 111 -10.61 -14.36 -4.80
N GLY A 112 -11.36 -14.49 -5.89
CA GLY A 112 -12.71 -15.09 -5.86
C GLY A 112 -13.83 -14.16 -5.40
N ALA A 113 -13.56 -12.90 -5.11
CA ALA A 113 -14.61 -11.95 -4.78
C ALA A 113 -15.47 -11.63 -6.03
N ILE A 114 -16.78 -11.68 -5.84
CA ILE A 114 -17.74 -11.31 -6.88
C ILE A 114 -18.41 -9.99 -6.46
N ILE A 115 -18.17 -8.92 -7.22
CA ILE A 115 -18.86 -7.65 -7.04
C ILE A 115 -19.76 -7.41 -8.24
N ASN A 116 -21.04 -7.11 -7.98
CA ASN A 116 -22.04 -6.84 -9.01
C ASN A 116 -22.09 -7.92 -10.11
N LYS A 117 -22.05 -9.22 -9.71
CA LYS A 117 -22.05 -10.38 -10.62
C LYS A 117 -20.82 -10.45 -11.55
N LYS A 118 -19.78 -9.65 -11.31
CA LYS A 118 -18.50 -9.74 -12.01
C LYS A 118 -17.42 -10.22 -11.05
N GLN A 119 -16.64 -11.18 -11.51
CA GLN A 119 -15.44 -11.59 -10.79
C GLN A 119 -14.42 -10.44 -10.84
N ILE A 120 -13.87 -10.07 -9.67
CA ILE A 120 -12.82 -9.06 -9.63
C ILE A 120 -11.56 -9.69 -10.25
N PRO A 121 -10.88 -8.99 -11.18
CA PRO A 121 -9.61 -9.47 -11.71
C PRO A 121 -8.62 -9.71 -10.56
N PRO A 122 -7.85 -10.79 -10.61
CA PRO A 122 -6.77 -11.00 -9.67
C PRO A 122 -5.76 -9.88 -9.82
N GLY A 123 -5.33 -9.30 -8.70
CA GLY A 123 -4.31 -8.26 -8.65
C GLY A 123 -3.72 -8.17 -7.25
N ALA A 124 -2.48 -7.73 -7.14
CA ALA A 124 -1.84 -7.49 -5.87
C ALA A 124 -2.57 -6.41 -5.06
N ALA A 125 -2.38 -6.39 -3.75
CA ALA A 125 -2.82 -5.29 -2.91
C ALA A 125 -2.10 -3.99 -3.26
N LEU A 126 -2.73 -2.86 -2.96
CA LEU A 126 -2.20 -1.53 -3.24
C LEU A 126 -2.10 -0.71 -1.95
N PHE A 127 -1.04 0.10 -1.84
CA PHE A 127 -0.93 1.09 -0.77
C PHE A 127 -1.91 2.24 -0.96
N GLY A 128 -2.42 2.80 0.13
CA GLY A 128 -3.16 4.06 0.15
C GLY A 128 -4.29 4.14 -0.89
N TYR A 129 -4.96 3.00 -1.11
CA TYR A 129 -6.04 2.86 -2.09
C TYR A 129 -7.29 2.25 -1.42
N SER A 130 -8.34 1.93 -2.17
CA SER A 130 -9.59 1.41 -1.60
C SER A 130 -9.47 -0.02 -1.06
N HIS A 131 -10.40 -0.43 -0.20
CA HIS A 131 -10.52 -1.80 0.34
C HIS A 131 -10.72 -2.87 -0.74
N LEU A 132 -11.09 -2.47 -1.97
CA LEU A 132 -11.12 -3.39 -3.12
C LEU A 132 -9.75 -4.03 -3.39
N TYR A 133 -8.66 -3.31 -3.07
CA TYR A 133 -7.27 -3.75 -3.25
C TYR A 133 -6.54 -3.92 -1.92
N GLY A 134 -7.26 -4.29 -0.86
CA GLY A 134 -6.69 -4.63 0.43
C GLY A 134 -6.73 -3.54 1.48
N GLY A 135 -7.13 -2.31 1.13
CA GLY A 135 -7.29 -1.21 2.09
C GLY A 135 -6.04 -0.99 2.93
N GLY A 136 -4.87 -1.07 2.33
CA GLY A 136 -3.58 -1.01 3.03
C GLY A 136 -3.28 0.34 3.66
N THR A 137 -4.16 0.77 4.58
CA THR A 137 -4.05 2.00 5.33
C THR A 137 -3.59 1.67 6.74
N GLY A 138 -2.39 2.11 7.10
CA GLY A 138 -1.91 2.04 8.47
C GLY A 138 -1.36 0.69 8.93
N ARG A 139 -1.28 -0.32 8.07
CA ARG A 139 -0.37 -1.44 8.33
C ARG A 139 1.02 -1.03 7.88
N ALA A 140 1.97 -1.18 8.76
CA ALA A 140 3.38 -1.24 8.39
C ALA A 140 3.47 -2.27 7.27
N SER A 141 3.85 -1.84 6.07
CA SER A 141 3.54 -2.64 4.90
C SER A 141 4.74 -3.47 4.49
N ARG A 142 4.48 -4.69 4.10
CA ARG A 142 5.51 -5.54 3.50
C ARG A 142 6.11 -4.87 2.29
N ILE A 143 7.26 -4.25 2.47
CA ILE A 143 8.07 -3.79 1.35
C ILE A 143 9.03 -4.92 1.01
N CYS A 144 8.63 -5.79 0.10
CA CYS A 144 9.55 -6.74 -0.50
C CYS A 144 10.36 -6.00 -1.56
N SER A 145 11.54 -5.52 -1.20
CA SER A 145 12.49 -4.96 -2.17
C SER A 145 13.44 -6.06 -2.64
N ARG A 146 13.14 -6.74 -3.74
CA ARG A 146 14.21 -7.32 -4.54
C ARG A 146 14.81 -6.21 -5.39
N THR A 147 15.82 -5.53 -4.87
CA THR A 147 16.75 -4.82 -5.73
C THR A 147 17.62 -5.88 -6.40
N LYS A 148 17.39 -6.16 -7.69
CA LYS A 148 18.44 -6.76 -8.50
C LYS A 148 19.58 -5.74 -8.50
N SER A 149 20.73 -6.11 -7.91
CA SER A 149 21.99 -5.41 -8.17
C SER A 149 22.22 -5.44 -9.69
N GLN A 150 22.26 -4.26 -10.30
CA GLN A 150 22.84 -4.08 -11.63
C GLN A 150 24.34 -4.28 -11.55
#